data_5570c7ddee611ce2950cc0324753d464
#
_entry.id   5570c7ddee611ce2950cc0324753d464
#
_cell.length_a   1.000
_cell.length_b   1.000
_cell.length_c   1.000
_cell.angle_alpha   90.00
_cell.angle_beta   90.00
_cell.angle_gamma   90.00
#
_symmetry.space_group_name_H-M   'P 1'
#
loop_
_entity.id
_entity.type
_entity.pdbx_description
1 polymer ?
#
loop_
_entity_poly.entity_id
_entity_poly.type
_entity_poly.pdbx_seq_one_letter_code
_entity_poly.pdbx_strand_id
1 'polypeptide(L)'
;IIAEARFMRAFGHMFLLKYFAYFWDVNSPYGVLIRTEPASLAVNAKARMSMRDSYNQIIEDLDYAIENGPDYTTCFQASKGAAMAFKANLLMIRGEGEDYANAAKLAQEVIDHGGFQLEETFTDVFAKDYNSKEVIFSRFLSSTVYKQADNKSESVKRMFGGIIDYTAYIYMG
;
A
#
# COMPACT_ATOMS: atom_id res chain seq x y z
N ILE A 1 6.45 -2.51 -15.08
CA ILE A 1 7.41 -1.59 -14.39
C ILE A 1 6.74 -0.28 -14.00
N ILE A 2 6.16 0.52 -14.92
CA ILE A 2 5.55 1.82 -14.57
C ILE A 2 4.34 1.64 -13.63
N ALA A 3 3.47 0.68 -13.89
CA ALA A 3 2.31 0.39 -13.05
C ALA A 3 2.73 0.00 -11.62
N GLU A 4 3.75 -0.84 -11.48
CA GLU A 4 4.31 -1.22 -10.18
C GLU A 4 4.95 -0.03 -9.45
N ALA A 5 5.67 0.83 -10.18
CA ALA A 5 6.25 2.03 -9.59
C ALA A 5 5.17 3.01 -9.10
N ARG A 6 4.07 3.18 -9.84
CA ARG A 6 2.93 3.98 -9.42
C ARG A 6 2.21 3.36 -8.22
N PHE A 7 2.00 2.04 -8.22
CA PHE A 7 1.48 1.33 -7.06
C PHE A 7 2.33 1.58 -5.81
N MET A 8 3.65 1.41 -5.91
CA MET A 8 4.56 1.62 -4.78
C MET A 8 4.57 3.08 -4.31
N ARG A 9 4.41 4.04 -5.22
CA ARG A 9 4.27 5.45 -4.88
C ARG A 9 2.95 5.71 -4.14
N ALA A 10 1.84 5.18 -4.64
CA ALA A 10 0.54 5.25 -3.97
C ALA A 10 0.59 4.63 -2.57
N PHE A 11 1.18 3.44 -2.46
CA PHE A 11 1.40 2.76 -1.19
C PHE A 11 2.14 3.65 -0.18
N GLY A 12 3.28 4.22 -0.57
CA GLY A 12 4.05 5.10 0.31
C GLY A 12 3.26 6.36 0.72
N HIS A 13 2.59 7.01 -0.23
CA HIS A 13 1.79 8.20 0.06
C HIS A 13 0.55 7.89 0.95
N MET A 14 -0.08 6.72 0.77
CA MET A 14 -1.19 6.29 1.62
C MET A 14 -0.75 6.09 3.08
N PHE A 15 0.44 5.52 3.30
CA PHE A 15 1.00 5.43 4.65
C PHE A 15 1.27 6.82 5.25
N LEU A 16 1.91 7.70 4.49
CA LEU A 16 2.14 9.07 4.94
C LEU A 16 0.82 9.78 5.27
N LEU A 17 -0.20 9.58 4.45
CA LEU A 17 -1.53 10.15 4.67
C LEU A 17 -2.15 9.67 5.97
N LYS A 18 -2.13 8.36 6.24
CA LYS A 18 -2.71 7.76 7.45
C LYS A 18 -2.02 8.21 8.74
N TYR A 19 -0.70 8.39 8.72
CA TYR A 19 0.07 8.65 9.94
C TYR A 19 0.44 10.11 10.17
N PHE A 20 0.46 10.95 9.11
CA PHE A 20 1.01 12.30 9.19
C PHE A 20 0.08 13.40 8.65
N ALA A 21 -1.12 13.06 8.18
CA ALA A 21 -2.09 14.02 7.68
C ALA A 21 -3.42 13.95 8.45
N TYR A 22 -4.27 14.93 8.24
CA TYR A 22 -5.63 14.95 8.80
C TYR A 22 -6.58 14.15 7.91
N PHE A 23 -6.33 12.82 7.79
CA PHE A 23 -6.99 11.93 6.84
C PHE A 23 -8.52 11.88 6.98
N TRP A 24 -9.05 12.24 8.16
CA TRP A 24 -10.49 12.25 8.47
C TRP A 24 -11.21 13.52 8.00
N ASP A 25 -10.48 14.55 7.53
CA ASP A 25 -11.03 15.81 7.03
C ASP A 25 -10.52 16.09 5.62
N VAL A 26 -11.31 15.70 4.62
CA VAL A 26 -10.93 15.86 3.20
C VAL A 26 -10.79 17.32 2.78
N ASN A 27 -11.40 18.25 3.51
CA ASN A 27 -11.31 19.68 3.23
C ASN A 27 -10.11 20.35 3.91
N SER A 28 -9.36 19.61 4.73
CA SER A 28 -8.18 20.12 5.39
C SER A 28 -7.09 20.53 4.38
N PRO A 29 -6.40 21.65 4.60
CA PRO A 29 -5.20 22.02 3.83
C PRO A 29 -3.97 21.16 4.20
N TYR A 30 -4.06 20.33 5.25
CA TYR A 30 -2.94 19.57 5.82
C TYR A 30 -2.91 18.13 5.33
N GLY A 31 -2.74 17.93 4.02
CA GLY A 31 -2.47 16.64 3.41
C GLY A 31 -1.01 16.24 3.54
N VAL A 32 -0.51 15.50 2.57
CA VAL A 32 0.87 15.02 2.54
C VAL A 32 1.71 15.76 1.50
N LEU A 33 3.02 15.62 1.63
CA LEU A 33 3.96 16.08 0.63
C LEU A 33 4.03 15.01 -0.48
N ILE A 34 3.36 15.26 -1.58
CA ILE A 34 3.34 14.36 -2.74
C ILE A 34 4.56 14.64 -3.64
N ARG A 35 5.33 13.60 -3.95
CA ARG A 35 6.41 13.66 -4.91
C ARG A 35 6.14 12.73 -6.08
N THR A 36 6.02 13.33 -7.26
CA THR A 36 5.84 12.63 -8.54
C THR A 36 7.14 12.56 -9.34
N GLU A 37 8.14 13.33 -8.91
CA GLU A 37 9.47 13.42 -9.53
C GLU A 37 10.57 13.20 -8.47
N PRO A 38 11.75 12.73 -8.87
CA PRO A 38 12.88 12.59 -7.97
C PRO A 38 13.25 13.93 -7.32
N ALA A 39 13.53 13.90 -6.03
CA ALA A 39 14.02 15.09 -5.32
C ALA A 39 15.46 15.40 -5.74
N SER A 40 15.76 16.68 -5.99
CA SER A 40 17.11 17.17 -6.19
C SER A 40 17.42 18.25 -5.16
N LEU A 41 18.70 18.56 -4.98
CA LEU A 41 19.13 19.62 -4.05
C LEU A 41 18.47 20.98 -4.36
N ALA A 42 18.21 21.24 -5.64
CA ALA A 42 17.61 22.51 -6.09
C ALA A 42 16.08 22.58 -5.81
N VAL A 43 15.38 21.43 -5.76
CA VAL A 43 13.92 21.36 -5.60
C VAL A 43 13.49 20.49 -4.42
N ASN A 44 14.29 20.46 -3.36
CA ASN A 44 13.99 19.64 -2.19
C ASN A 44 12.84 20.20 -1.34
N ALA A 45 12.73 21.54 -1.25
CA ALA A 45 11.66 22.17 -0.51
C ALA A 45 10.35 22.11 -1.31
N LYS A 46 9.32 21.48 -0.74
CA LYS A 46 7.99 21.39 -1.32
C LYS A 46 6.95 21.49 -0.20
N ALA A 47 5.90 22.28 -0.42
CA ALA A 47 4.79 22.38 0.50
C ALA A 47 3.92 21.12 0.50
N ARG A 48 3.18 20.90 1.59
CA ARG A 48 2.12 19.88 1.63
C ARG A 48 1.01 20.26 0.64
N MET A 49 0.38 19.26 0.08
CA MET A 49 -0.85 19.42 -0.67
C MET A 49 -2.05 19.47 0.28
N SER A 50 -3.23 19.86 -0.24
CA SER A 50 -4.48 19.67 0.48
C SER A 50 -4.76 18.18 0.68
N MET A 51 -5.66 17.84 1.61
CA MET A 51 -6.10 16.46 1.77
C MET A 51 -6.77 15.92 0.51
N ARG A 52 -7.64 16.72 -0.11
CA ARG A 52 -8.32 16.36 -1.36
C ARG A 52 -7.34 16.04 -2.48
N ASP A 53 -6.34 16.88 -2.70
CA ASP A 53 -5.33 16.65 -3.74
C ASP A 53 -4.44 15.45 -3.41
N SER A 54 -4.16 15.23 -2.11
CA SER A 54 -3.42 14.05 -1.66
C SER A 54 -4.17 12.76 -1.96
N TYR A 55 -5.48 12.70 -1.67
CA TYR A 55 -6.33 11.57 -2.03
C TYR A 55 -6.40 11.35 -3.54
N ASN A 56 -6.62 12.43 -4.30
CA ASN A 56 -6.74 12.36 -5.76
C ASN A 56 -5.46 11.79 -6.40
N GLN A 57 -4.29 12.24 -5.97
CA GLN A 57 -3.03 11.74 -6.51
C GLN A 57 -2.80 10.25 -6.19
N ILE A 58 -3.15 9.82 -4.98
CA ILE A 58 -3.04 8.40 -4.62
C ILE A 58 -4.01 7.55 -5.44
N ILE A 59 -5.25 8.03 -5.62
CA ILE A 59 -6.26 7.35 -6.44
C ILE A 59 -5.81 7.26 -7.90
N GLU A 60 -5.30 8.34 -8.48
CA GLU A 60 -4.77 8.35 -9.86
C GLU A 60 -3.68 7.29 -10.06
N ASP A 61 -2.76 7.17 -9.12
CA ASP A 61 -1.70 6.18 -9.19
C ASP A 61 -2.23 4.74 -9.08
N LEU A 62 -3.23 4.52 -8.21
CA LEU A 62 -3.87 3.21 -8.07
C LEU A 62 -4.71 2.87 -9.30
N ASP A 63 -5.41 3.84 -9.90
CA ASP A 63 -6.17 3.64 -11.14
C ASP A 63 -5.27 3.22 -12.29
N TYR A 64 -4.15 3.90 -12.44
CA TYR A 64 -3.16 3.51 -13.43
C TYR A 64 -2.63 2.09 -13.19
N ALA A 65 -2.39 1.72 -11.92
CA ALA A 65 -1.93 0.39 -11.57
C ALA A 65 -2.99 -0.69 -11.83
N ILE A 66 -4.27 -0.40 -11.62
CA ILE A 66 -5.39 -1.28 -11.94
C ILE A 66 -5.51 -1.48 -13.45
N GLU A 67 -5.40 -0.41 -14.23
CA GLU A 67 -5.56 -0.47 -15.67
C GLU A 67 -4.37 -1.17 -16.37
N ASN A 68 -3.14 -0.86 -15.94
CA ASN A 68 -1.91 -1.21 -16.66
C ASN A 68 -1.01 -2.22 -15.91
N GLY A 69 -1.43 -2.66 -14.72
CA GLY A 69 -0.67 -3.61 -13.91
C GLY A 69 -0.79 -5.04 -14.41
N PRO A 70 0.09 -5.93 -13.96
CA PRO A 70 -0.03 -7.36 -14.23
C PRO A 70 -1.14 -8.00 -13.40
N ASP A 71 -1.63 -9.13 -13.86
CA ASP A 71 -2.44 -10.02 -13.04
C ASP A 71 -1.60 -10.61 -11.91
N TYR A 72 -2.26 -11.16 -10.88
CA TYR A 72 -1.57 -11.74 -9.74
C TYR A 72 -0.73 -12.96 -10.15
N THR A 73 0.53 -12.98 -9.75
CA THR A 73 1.45 -14.10 -9.91
C THR A 73 2.10 -14.48 -8.59
N THR A 74 2.45 -13.50 -7.79
CA THR A 74 3.07 -13.67 -6.47
C THR A 74 2.77 -12.45 -5.61
N CYS A 75 2.65 -12.66 -4.30
CA CYS A 75 2.42 -11.58 -3.35
C CYS A 75 3.56 -10.55 -3.26
N PHE A 76 4.72 -10.83 -3.83
CA PHE A 76 5.88 -9.91 -3.82
C PHE A 76 5.87 -8.88 -4.96
N GLN A 77 4.92 -9.00 -5.88
CA GLN A 77 4.75 -8.08 -7.00
C GLN A 77 3.42 -7.35 -6.89
N ALA A 78 3.44 -6.07 -7.23
CA ALA A 78 2.21 -5.31 -7.35
C ALA A 78 1.36 -5.87 -8.49
N SER A 79 0.13 -6.25 -8.19
CA SER A 79 -0.85 -6.77 -9.15
C SER A 79 -2.06 -5.83 -9.24
N LYS A 80 -2.90 -6.03 -10.27
CA LYS A 80 -4.20 -5.36 -10.36
C LYS A 80 -5.05 -5.60 -9.12
N GLY A 81 -5.11 -6.85 -8.63
CA GLY A 81 -5.84 -7.20 -7.43
C GLY A 81 -5.34 -6.47 -6.20
N ALA A 82 -4.01 -6.35 -6.03
CA ALA A 82 -3.42 -5.57 -4.95
C ALA A 82 -3.81 -4.08 -5.05
N ALA A 83 -3.75 -3.49 -6.26
CA ALA A 83 -4.11 -2.10 -6.46
C ALA A 83 -5.61 -1.84 -6.19
N MET A 84 -6.50 -2.76 -6.59
CA MET A 84 -7.94 -2.69 -6.27
C MET A 84 -8.19 -2.75 -4.77
N ALA A 85 -7.55 -3.69 -4.06
CA ALA A 85 -7.67 -3.82 -2.62
C ALA A 85 -7.20 -2.57 -1.88
N PHE A 86 -6.05 -1.99 -2.29
CA PHE A 86 -5.56 -0.73 -1.73
C PHE A 86 -6.48 0.45 -2.02
N LYS A 87 -7.03 0.54 -3.24
CA LYS A 87 -8.00 1.58 -3.59
C LYS A 87 -9.28 1.45 -2.77
N ALA A 88 -9.81 0.23 -2.60
CA ALA A 88 -10.98 -0.02 -1.77
C ALA A 88 -10.74 0.47 -0.33
N ASN A 89 -9.59 0.14 0.27
CA ASN A 89 -9.23 0.62 1.60
C ASN A 89 -9.11 2.15 1.67
N LEU A 90 -8.50 2.78 0.66
CA LEU A 90 -8.38 4.24 0.60
C LEU A 90 -9.74 4.94 0.52
N LEU A 91 -10.68 4.42 -0.30
CA LEU A 91 -12.03 4.94 -0.42
C LEU A 91 -12.82 4.78 0.89
N MET A 92 -12.66 3.64 1.58
CA MET A 92 -13.25 3.44 2.92
C MET A 92 -12.77 4.50 3.93
N ILE A 93 -11.52 4.91 3.85
CA ILE A 93 -10.94 5.93 4.75
C ILE A 93 -11.44 7.32 4.37
N ARG A 94 -11.53 7.64 3.07
CA ARG A 94 -12.00 8.95 2.61
C ARG A 94 -13.48 9.16 2.90
N GLY A 95 -14.33 8.19 2.57
CA GLY A 95 -15.75 8.16 2.91
C GLY A 95 -16.59 9.27 2.31
N GLU A 96 -16.25 9.79 1.12
CA GLU A 96 -17.01 10.82 0.43
C GLU A 96 -17.92 10.26 -0.67
N GLY A 97 -19.12 10.81 -0.80
CA GLY A 97 -20.02 10.49 -1.91
C GLY A 97 -20.30 8.99 -2.04
N GLU A 98 -19.92 8.41 -3.17
CA GLU A 98 -20.11 6.98 -3.47
C GLU A 98 -18.94 6.10 -3.06
N ASP A 99 -18.01 6.59 -2.26
CA ASP A 99 -16.77 5.88 -1.92
C ASP A 99 -17.03 4.49 -1.33
N TYR A 100 -17.99 4.36 -0.40
CA TYR A 100 -18.33 3.07 0.19
C TYR A 100 -18.88 2.09 -0.83
N ALA A 101 -19.72 2.55 -1.74
CA ALA A 101 -20.27 1.71 -2.80
C ALA A 101 -19.17 1.28 -3.80
N ASN A 102 -18.25 2.19 -4.13
CA ASN A 102 -17.14 1.90 -5.01
C ASN A 102 -16.10 0.98 -4.34
N ALA A 103 -15.85 1.17 -3.04
CA ALA A 103 -15.00 0.27 -2.26
C ALA A 103 -15.56 -1.15 -2.22
N ALA A 104 -16.88 -1.29 -2.01
CA ALA A 104 -17.54 -2.60 -2.03
C ALA A 104 -17.43 -3.29 -3.39
N LYS A 105 -17.61 -2.55 -4.50
CA LYS A 105 -17.42 -3.10 -5.86
C LYS A 105 -16.00 -3.58 -6.09
N LEU A 106 -15.00 -2.78 -5.71
CA LEU A 106 -13.58 -3.16 -5.84
C LEU A 106 -13.24 -4.37 -4.97
N ALA A 107 -13.75 -4.43 -3.76
CA ALA A 107 -13.54 -5.58 -2.88
C ALA A 107 -14.16 -6.85 -3.47
N GLN A 108 -15.37 -6.76 -4.05
CA GLN A 108 -16.01 -7.89 -4.73
C GLN A 108 -15.18 -8.35 -5.94
N GLU A 109 -14.67 -7.40 -6.74
CA GLU A 109 -13.80 -7.72 -7.87
C GLU A 109 -12.51 -8.45 -7.45
N VAL A 110 -11.92 -8.04 -6.32
CA VAL A 110 -10.75 -8.72 -5.74
C VAL A 110 -11.10 -10.15 -5.31
N ILE A 111 -12.28 -10.35 -4.70
CA ILE A 111 -12.74 -11.69 -4.28
C ILE A 111 -12.96 -12.60 -5.50
N ASP A 112 -13.61 -12.09 -6.53
CA ASP A 112 -14.03 -12.88 -7.68
C ASP A 112 -12.89 -13.14 -8.67
N HIS A 113 -12.00 -12.16 -8.87
CA HIS A 113 -11.02 -12.16 -9.95
C HIS A 113 -9.58 -11.84 -9.51
N GLY A 114 -9.35 -11.53 -8.23
CA GLY A 114 -8.03 -11.12 -7.74
C GLY A 114 -6.99 -12.23 -7.64
N GLY A 115 -7.42 -13.49 -7.74
CA GLY A 115 -6.52 -14.66 -7.61
C GLY A 115 -6.23 -15.04 -6.15
N PHE A 116 -6.98 -14.51 -5.19
CA PHE A 116 -6.83 -14.75 -3.75
C PHE A 116 -7.95 -15.66 -3.24
N GLN A 117 -7.69 -16.36 -2.14
CA GLN A 117 -8.67 -17.26 -1.51
C GLN A 117 -8.50 -17.22 0.00
N LEU A 118 -9.58 -17.41 0.73
CA LEU A 118 -9.51 -17.61 2.17
C LEU A 118 -8.82 -18.93 2.50
N GLU A 119 -8.04 -18.96 3.57
CA GLU A 119 -7.52 -20.20 4.14
C GLU A 119 -8.62 -20.94 4.90
N GLU A 120 -8.47 -22.24 5.06
CA GLU A 120 -9.46 -23.08 5.76
C GLU A 120 -9.54 -22.74 7.25
N THR A 121 -8.40 -22.37 7.84
CA THR A 121 -8.32 -22.00 9.25
C THR A 121 -7.55 -20.71 9.44
N PHE A 122 -7.92 -19.94 10.46
CA PHE A 122 -7.20 -18.72 10.84
C PHE A 122 -5.71 -18.98 11.15
N THR A 123 -5.41 -20.15 11.69
CA THR A 123 -4.02 -20.54 11.98
C THR A 123 -3.19 -20.69 10.72
N ASP A 124 -3.78 -21.19 9.62
CA ASP A 124 -3.08 -21.40 8.35
C ASP A 124 -2.61 -20.08 7.72
N VAL A 125 -3.33 -18.99 7.93
CA VAL A 125 -2.94 -17.66 7.45
C VAL A 125 -1.54 -17.29 7.95
N PHE A 126 -1.26 -17.58 9.21
CA PHE A 126 0.04 -17.26 9.83
C PHE A 126 1.07 -18.37 9.66
N ALA A 127 0.64 -19.63 9.70
CA ALA A 127 1.56 -20.77 9.58
C ALA A 127 2.15 -20.91 8.16
N LYS A 128 1.39 -20.55 7.13
CA LYS A 128 1.83 -20.61 5.74
C LYS A 128 2.64 -19.39 5.30
N ASP A 129 2.66 -18.35 6.14
CA ASP A 129 3.44 -17.15 5.91
C ASP A 129 3.11 -16.53 4.53
N TYR A 130 4.10 -16.10 3.76
CA TYR A 130 3.91 -15.56 2.40
C TYR A 130 3.32 -16.56 1.39
N ASN A 131 3.22 -17.84 1.74
CA ASN A 131 2.55 -18.86 0.93
C ASN A 131 1.05 -18.95 1.21
N SER A 132 0.52 -18.18 2.16
CA SER A 132 -0.93 -18.12 2.37
C SER A 132 -1.63 -17.52 1.16
N LYS A 133 -2.75 -18.13 0.78
CA LYS A 133 -3.61 -17.67 -0.32
C LYS A 133 -4.30 -16.33 -0.04
N GLU A 134 -4.34 -15.91 1.22
CA GLU A 134 -4.91 -14.63 1.64
C GLU A 134 -3.93 -13.46 1.50
N VAL A 135 -2.63 -13.73 1.28
CA VAL A 135 -1.64 -12.65 1.18
C VAL A 135 -1.74 -11.96 -0.17
N ILE A 136 -2.30 -10.77 -0.17
CA ILE A 136 -2.50 -9.95 -1.37
C ILE A 136 -1.18 -9.29 -1.81
N PHE A 137 -0.46 -8.68 -0.86
CA PHE A 137 0.81 -8.02 -1.12
C PHE A 137 1.72 -8.11 0.10
N SER A 138 2.96 -8.50 -0.13
CA SER A 138 3.98 -8.64 0.91
C SER A 138 5.33 -8.18 0.39
N ARG A 139 6.16 -7.63 1.28
CA ARG A 139 7.54 -7.32 0.96
C ARG A 139 8.45 -8.45 1.43
N PHE A 140 9.09 -9.12 0.48
CA PHE A 140 10.08 -10.13 0.82
C PHE A 140 11.37 -9.48 1.34
N LEU A 141 11.76 -9.84 2.57
CA LEU A 141 13.02 -9.45 3.18
C LEU A 141 13.81 -10.73 3.50
N SER A 142 14.91 -10.94 2.80
CA SER A 142 15.79 -12.08 3.04
C SER A 142 17.17 -11.59 3.50
N SER A 143 17.69 -12.22 4.55
CA SER A 143 19.06 -12.00 5.01
C SER A 143 20.12 -12.31 3.94
N THR A 144 19.80 -13.21 3.02
CA THR A 144 20.68 -13.59 1.91
C THR A 144 20.76 -12.51 0.82
N VAL A 145 19.62 -11.85 0.52
CA VAL A 145 19.54 -10.79 -0.49
C VAL A 145 20.03 -9.46 0.08
N TYR A 146 19.84 -9.24 1.36
CA TYR A 146 20.20 -8.00 2.06
C TYR A 146 21.37 -8.22 3.05
N LYS A 147 22.43 -8.92 2.64
CA LYS A 147 23.63 -9.15 3.48
C LYS A 147 24.24 -7.87 4.05
N GLN A 148 24.02 -6.72 3.40
CA GLN A 148 24.37 -5.41 3.96
C GLN A 148 23.33 -4.86 4.96
N ALA A 149 22.21 -5.53 5.10
CA ALA A 149 21.13 -5.08 5.99
C ALA A 149 21.31 -5.54 7.44
N ASP A 150 22.27 -6.41 7.75
CA ASP A 150 22.46 -6.87 9.13
C ASP A 150 22.72 -5.70 10.09
N ASN A 151 23.48 -4.69 9.67
CA ASN A 151 23.65 -3.47 10.46
C ASN A 151 22.48 -2.47 10.33
N LYS A 152 21.71 -2.53 9.23
CA LYS A 152 20.56 -1.64 9.00
C LYS A 152 19.27 -2.23 9.56
N SER A 153 19.13 -3.55 9.63
CA SER A 153 17.99 -4.21 10.25
C SER A 153 17.91 -3.91 11.75
N GLU A 154 19.05 -3.85 12.42
CA GLU A 154 19.12 -3.43 13.83
C GLU A 154 18.70 -1.96 14.02
N SER A 155 19.02 -1.09 13.07
CA SER A 155 18.59 0.32 13.10
C SER A 155 17.07 0.44 12.91
N VAL A 156 16.51 -0.34 11.99
CA VAL A 156 15.05 -0.39 11.78
C VAL A 156 14.34 -1.02 12.98
N LYS A 157 14.86 -2.11 13.55
CA LYS A 157 14.36 -2.70 14.80
C LYS A 157 14.35 -1.70 15.95
N ARG A 158 15.42 -0.93 16.12
CA ARG A 158 15.52 0.09 17.16
C ARG A 158 14.56 1.25 16.93
N MET A 159 14.39 1.69 15.68
CA MET A 159 13.52 2.80 15.33
C MET A 159 12.03 2.49 15.60
N PHE A 160 11.61 1.25 15.41
CA PHE A 160 10.22 0.81 15.60
C PHE A 160 10.00 -0.01 16.88
N GLY A 161 10.94 0.03 17.83
CA GLY A 161 10.76 -0.56 19.16
C GLY A 161 10.60 -2.07 19.17
N GLY A 162 11.16 -2.80 18.22
CA GLY A 162 11.09 -4.25 18.16
C GLY A 162 9.72 -4.82 17.74
N ILE A 163 8.78 -3.95 17.35
CA ILE A 163 7.41 -4.36 16.94
C ILE A 163 7.39 -4.96 15.54
N ILE A 164 8.45 -4.76 14.75
CA ILE A 164 8.56 -5.38 13.43
C ILE A 164 9.40 -6.64 13.58
N ASP A 165 8.76 -7.74 13.88
CA ASP A 165 9.33 -9.03 13.55
C ASP A 165 9.45 -9.11 12.01
N TYR A 166 10.41 -9.87 11.45
CA TYR A 166 10.87 -9.82 10.06
C TYR A 166 9.81 -10.05 8.98
N THR A 167 8.58 -10.18 9.34
CA THR A 167 7.41 -10.41 8.51
C THR A 167 6.40 -9.30 8.72
N ALA A 168 6.66 -8.12 8.14
CA ALA A 168 5.61 -7.10 8.05
C ALA A 168 4.58 -7.54 7.00
N TYR A 169 3.70 -8.46 7.36
CA TYR A 169 2.53 -8.78 6.57
C TYR A 169 1.57 -7.61 6.68
N ILE A 170 1.26 -7.00 5.56
CA ILE A 170 0.14 -6.09 5.48
C ILE A 170 -1.09 -6.95 5.23
N TYR A 171 -1.69 -7.44 6.30
CA TYR A 171 -3.04 -7.94 6.26
C TYR A 171 -3.96 -6.74 6.09
N MET A 172 -4.71 -6.71 5.02
CA MET A 172 -5.83 -5.80 4.87
C MET A 172 -7.04 -6.48 5.51
N GLY A 173 -7.12 -6.37 6.85
CA GLY A 173 -8.32 -6.70 7.60
C GLY A 173 -9.35 -5.60 7.51
#